data_fe19cf3f48739276a4861c6473e23072
#
_entry.id   fe19cf3f48739276a4861c6473e23072
#
_cell.length_a   1.000
_cell.length_b   1.000
_cell.length_c   1.000
_cell.angle_alpha   90.00
_cell.angle_beta   90.00
_cell.angle_gamma   90.00
#
_symmetry.space_group_name_H-M   'P 1'
#
loop_
_entity.id
_entity.type
_entity.pdbx_description
1 polymer ?
#
loop_
_entity_poly.entity_id
_entity_poly.type
_entity_poly.pdbx_seq_one_letter_code
_entity_poly.pdbx_strand_id
1 'polypeptide(L)'
;FKKKFIWLFSFDDRDSIYIQNFLEYYCNRNLSIDCLFSEYSELISEVLLNLQINSIPKEIDFEYTIHNSSVLQNLVLFSKNKSFFFLRACAAFFEFLEKSKYLIYPNSTLCYFYIVRNPKEIFNRLRNQYQSAEAAMYELFNYGDSLFINEKNKQNKHQYYQNKQSWNINVNSWIDDNVLSSFKGNLINFEELENNTEETLVNIIFHLKQTGLDIPINYDVISSYVEENPFPKENYDQISNNDKKKLLTNLDKTILEKFKFDI
;
A
#
# COMPACT_ATOMS: atom_id res chain seq x y z
N PHE A 1 -19.75 -12.66 11.40
CA PHE A 1 -18.45 -12.01 11.15
C PHE A 1 -18.69 -10.63 10.57
N LYS A 2 -18.15 -9.55 11.19
CA LYS A 2 -18.15 -8.23 10.57
C LYS A 2 -17.13 -8.23 9.44
N LYS A 3 -17.53 -7.83 8.24
CA LYS A 3 -16.64 -7.64 7.11
C LYS A 3 -15.55 -6.63 7.45
N LYS A 4 -14.31 -6.89 7.05
CA LYS A 4 -13.13 -6.08 7.41
C LYS A 4 -12.17 -5.90 6.26
N PHE A 5 -11.52 -4.72 6.22
CA PHE A 5 -10.39 -4.43 5.35
C PHE A 5 -9.07 -4.81 6.03
N ILE A 6 -8.17 -5.31 5.23
CA ILE A 6 -6.76 -5.50 5.52
C ILE A 6 -6.02 -4.71 4.44
N TRP A 7 -5.25 -3.73 4.85
CA TRP A 7 -4.63 -2.81 3.90
C TRP A 7 -3.16 -3.14 3.70
N LEU A 8 -2.70 -3.02 2.45
CA LEU A 8 -1.32 -3.10 2.05
C LEU A 8 -0.92 -1.76 1.45
N PHE A 9 -0.18 -0.97 2.20
CA PHE A 9 0.29 0.34 1.77
C PHE A 9 1.78 0.30 1.43
N SER A 10 2.17 1.07 0.43
CA SER A 10 3.55 1.31 0.06
C SER A 10 3.66 2.64 -0.70
N PHE A 11 4.83 3.23 -0.76
CA PHE A 11 5.04 4.42 -1.58
C PHE A 11 4.90 4.10 -3.08
N ASP A 12 5.34 2.93 -3.52
CA ASP A 12 5.16 2.42 -4.88
C ASP A 12 4.31 1.13 -4.81
N ASP A 13 3.24 1.06 -5.60
CA ASP A 13 2.27 -0.04 -5.58
C ASP A 13 2.90 -1.41 -5.88
N ARG A 14 3.99 -1.42 -6.66
CA ARG A 14 4.74 -2.63 -7.00
C ARG A 14 5.35 -3.32 -5.79
N ASP A 15 5.73 -2.55 -4.76
CA ASP A 15 6.34 -3.10 -3.55
C ASP A 15 5.37 -3.99 -2.76
N SER A 16 4.07 -3.78 -2.88
CA SER A 16 3.03 -4.56 -2.20
C SER A 16 2.52 -5.76 -3.00
N ILE A 17 2.83 -5.87 -4.30
CA ILE A 17 2.32 -6.93 -5.19
C ILE A 17 2.75 -8.32 -4.71
N TYR A 18 4.00 -8.50 -4.34
CA TYR A 18 4.51 -9.79 -3.88
C TYR A 18 3.76 -10.30 -2.65
N ILE A 19 3.55 -9.41 -1.67
CA ILE A 19 2.81 -9.74 -0.45
C ILE A 19 1.34 -10.04 -0.77
N GLN A 20 0.71 -9.29 -1.65
CA GLN A 20 -0.67 -9.57 -2.05
C GLN A 20 -0.79 -10.95 -2.71
N ASN A 21 0.10 -11.29 -3.64
CA ASN A 21 0.10 -12.59 -4.31
C ASN A 21 0.32 -13.74 -3.32
N PHE A 22 1.23 -13.55 -2.36
CA PHE A 22 1.42 -14.50 -1.28
C PHE A 22 0.15 -14.69 -0.44
N LEU A 23 -0.46 -13.59 0.00
CA LEU A 23 -1.67 -13.66 0.82
C LEU A 23 -2.82 -14.32 0.08
N GLU A 24 -2.97 -14.05 -1.23
CA GLU A 24 -3.97 -14.72 -2.07
C GLU A 24 -3.70 -16.22 -2.17
N TYR A 25 -2.47 -16.62 -2.47
CA TYR A 25 -2.03 -18.02 -2.51
C TYR A 25 -2.29 -18.72 -1.17
N TYR A 26 -1.93 -18.07 -0.07
CA TYR A 26 -2.02 -18.61 1.28
C TYR A 26 -3.47 -18.75 1.75
N CYS A 27 -4.27 -17.69 1.57
CA CYS A 27 -5.67 -17.70 1.98
C CYS A 27 -6.49 -18.74 1.21
N ASN A 28 -6.27 -18.89 -0.09
CA ASN A 28 -6.96 -19.89 -0.91
C ASN A 28 -6.70 -21.34 -0.47
N ARG A 29 -5.57 -21.59 0.21
CA ARG A 29 -5.20 -22.94 0.71
C ARG A 29 -5.57 -23.20 2.16
N ASN A 30 -5.60 -22.17 2.98
CA ASN A 30 -5.68 -22.30 4.44
C ASN A 30 -6.95 -21.72 5.06
N LEU A 31 -7.72 -20.91 4.30
CA LEU A 31 -8.95 -20.31 4.79
C LEU A 31 -10.18 -20.90 4.10
N SER A 32 -11.17 -21.24 4.92
CA SER A 32 -12.55 -21.52 4.45
C SER A 32 -13.37 -20.23 4.28
N ILE A 33 -12.73 -19.07 4.38
CA ILE A 33 -13.37 -17.75 4.40
C ILE A 33 -13.17 -17.07 3.05
N ASP A 34 -14.23 -16.51 2.52
CA ASP A 34 -14.22 -15.76 1.28
C ASP A 34 -13.45 -14.45 1.41
N CYS A 35 -12.28 -14.38 0.76
CA CYS A 35 -11.44 -13.20 0.66
C CYS A 35 -11.57 -12.54 -0.73
N LEU A 36 -11.34 -11.24 -0.79
CA LEU A 36 -11.18 -10.49 -2.03
C LEU A 36 -9.85 -9.75 -2.00
N PHE A 37 -9.09 -9.85 -3.09
CA PHE A 37 -7.80 -9.18 -3.29
C PHE A 37 -7.95 -8.20 -4.44
N SER A 38 -7.61 -6.92 -4.23
CA SER A 38 -7.75 -5.90 -5.27
C SER A 38 -6.90 -4.67 -4.95
N GLU A 39 -6.71 -3.81 -5.94
CA GLU A 39 -6.34 -2.43 -5.72
C GLU A 39 -7.59 -1.64 -5.29
N TYR A 40 -7.42 -0.76 -4.30
CA TYR A 40 -8.56 -0.03 -3.72
C TYR A 40 -9.26 0.87 -4.75
N SER A 41 -8.51 1.55 -5.59
CA SER A 41 -9.04 2.41 -6.65
C SER A 41 -9.90 1.63 -7.68
N GLU A 42 -9.44 0.45 -8.06
CA GLU A 42 -10.16 -0.42 -8.99
C GLU A 42 -11.47 -0.92 -8.38
N LEU A 43 -11.42 -1.37 -7.12
CA LEU A 43 -12.58 -1.89 -6.41
C LEU A 43 -13.67 -0.83 -6.23
N ILE A 44 -13.27 0.39 -5.88
CA ILE A 44 -14.22 1.51 -5.76
C ILE A 44 -14.85 1.84 -7.12
N SER A 45 -14.04 1.92 -8.16
CA SER A 45 -14.54 2.19 -9.52
C SER A 45 -15.57 1.13 -9.95
N GLU A 46 -15.29 -0.15 -9.70
CA GLU A 46 -16.22 -1.24 -9.99
C GLU A 46 -17.54 -1.11 -9.21
N VAL A 47 -17.45 -0.83 -7.91
CA VAL A 47 -18.65 -0.70 -7.05
C VAL A 47 -19.52 0.48 -7.49
N LEU A 48 -18.92 1.62 -7.83
CA LEU A 48 -19.65 2.79 -8.28
C LEU A 48 -20.33 2.56 -9.64
N LEU A 49 -19.67 1.87 -10.56
CA LEU A 49 -20.24 1.49 -11.85
C LEU A 49 -21.44 0.54 -11.66
N ASN A 50 -21.30 -0.47 -10.81
CA ASN A 50 -22.36 -1.45 -10.56
C ASN A 50 -23.60 -0.85 -9.88
N LEU A 51 -23.42 0.18 -9.07
CA LEU A 51 -24.50 0.89 -8.39
C LEU A 51 -25.18 1.94 -9.28
N GLN A 52 -24.71 2.12 -10.53
CA GLN A 52 -25.22 3.11 -11.49
C GLN A 52 -25.30 4.54 -10.90
N ILE A 53 -24.32 4.87 -10.04
CA ILE A 53 -24.26 6.21 -9.44
C ILE A 53 -23.76 7.20 -10.48
N ASN A 54 -24.69 7.71 -11.30
CA ASN A 54 -24.39 8.62 -12.40
C ASN A 54 -24.06 10.05 -11.96
N SER A 55 -24.28 10.37 -10.67
CA SER A 55 -24.07 11.70 -10.08
C SER A 55 -22.66 11.93 -9.52
N ILE A 56 -21.74 10.95 -9.66
CA ILE A 56 -20.37 11.12 -9.21
C ILE A 56 -19.63 12.00 -10.23
N PRO A 57 -18.90 13.04 -9.78
CA PRO A 57 -18.09 13.86 -10.67
C PRO A 57 -17.19 12.99 -11.55
N LYS A 58 -16.98 13.39 -12.80
CA LYS A 58 -16.07 12.66 -13.73
C LYS A 58 -14.64 12.59 -13.20
N GLU A 59 -14.28 13.57 -12.40
CA GLU A 59 -13.02 13.66 -11.65
C GLU A 59 -13.39 13.63 -10.16
N ILE A 60 -13.06 12.52 -9.51
CA ILE A 60 -13.18 12.42 -8.05
C ILE A 60 -11.89 12.97 -7.50
N ASP A 61 -11.91 14.23 -7.08
CA ASP A 61 -10.77 14.87 -6.45
C ASP A 61 -10.45 14.26 -5.06
N PHE A 62 -9.31 14.64 -4.54
CA PHE A 62 -8.84 14.17 -3.25
C PHE A 62 -9.79 14.55 -2.11
N GLU A 63 -10.32 15.77 -2.12
CA GLU A 63 -11.27 16.23 -1.11
C GLU A 63 -12.54 15.39 -1.11
N TYR A 64 -13.09 15.08 -2.30
CA TYR A 64 -14.23 14.19 -2.42
C TYR A 64 -13.93 12.80 -1.88
N THR A 65 -12.76 12.24 -2.22
CA THR A 65 -12.36 10.91 -1.77
C THR A 65 -12.25 10.83 -0.24
N ILE A 66 -11.60 11.80 0.41
CA ILE A 66 -11.49 11.84 1.87
C ILE A 66 -12.86 12.10 2.50
N HIS A 67 -13.64 13.04 1.97
CA HIS A 67 -14.96 13.35 2.48
C HIS A 67 -15.92 12.17 2.45
N ASN A 68 -15.78 11.30 1.47
CA ASN A 68 -16.67 10.17 1.25
C ASN A 68 -16.01 8.81 1.54
N SER A 69 -14.76 8.77 2.01
CA SER A 69 -14.03 7.52 2.20
C SER A 69 -14.78 6.51 3.09
N SER A 70 -15.43 6.96 4.17
CA SER A 70 -16.24 6.08 5.01
C SER A 70 -17.47 5.53 4.28
N VAL A 71 -18.13 6.35 3.47
CA VAL A 71 -19.29 5.93 2.67
C VAL A 71 -18.85 4.94 1.61
N LEU A 72 -17.76 5.23 0.90
CA LEU A 72 -17.20 4.36 -0.14
C LEU A 72 -16.76 3.01 0.42
N GLN A 73 -16.07 3.00 1.57
CA GLN A 73 -15.70 1.75 2.24
C GLN A 73 -16.93 0.96 2.67
N ASN A 74 -17.95 1.60 3.23
CA ASN A 74 -19.19 0.93 3.58
C ASN A 74 -19.93 0.38 2.35
N LEU A 75 -19.93 1.10 1.23
CA LEU A 75 -20.53 0.61 -0.02
C LEU A 75 -19.80 -0.65 -0.53
N VAL A 76 -18.47 -0.69 -0.45
CA VAL A 76 -17.69 -1.89 -0.79
C VAL A 76 -18.09 -3.05 0.10
N LEU A 77 -18.10 -2.86 1.42
CA LEU A 77 -18.47 -3.89 2.38
C LEU A 77 -19.89 -4.39 2.17
N PHE A 78 -20.81 -3.52 1.76
CA PHE A 78 -22.21 -3.87 1.52
C PHE A 78 -22.38 -4.60 0.18
N SER A 79 -21.75 -4.13 -0.90
CA SER A 79 -21.98 -4.63 -2.26
C SER A 79 -21.33 -5.98 -2.55
N LYS A 80 -20.29 -6.35 -1.81
CA LYS A 80 -19.54 -7.59 -2.01
C LYS A 80 -19.87 -8.62 -0.93
N ASN A 81 -20.14 -9.85 -1.33
CA ASN A 81 -20.39 -10.96 -0.40
C ASN A 81 -19.07 -11.64 0.00
N LYS A 82 -18.17 -10.87 0.61
CA LYS A 82 -16.86 -11.34 1.10
C LYS A 82 -16.70 -10.95 2.56
N SER A 83 -15.92 -11.74 3.30
CA SER A 83 -15.67 -11.49 4.73
C SER A 83 -14.48 -10.57 4.96
N PHE A 84 -13.42 -10.73 4.17
CA PHE A 84 -12.20 -9.94 4.24
C PHE A 84 -11.80 -9.39 2.89
N PHE A 85 -11.27 -8.17 2.91
CA PHE A 85 -10.84 -7.43 1.74
C PHE A 85 -9.38 -7.04 1.93
N PHE A 86 -8.49 -7.65 1.15
CA PHE A 86 -7.07 -7.32 1.10
C PHE A 86 -6.87 -6.29 0.00
N LEU A 87 -6.60 -5.05 0.39
CA LEU A 87 -6.58 -3.92 -0.52
C LEU A 87 -5.20 -3.25 -0.55
N ARG A 88 -4.67 -3.03 -1.76
CA ARG A 88 -3.45 -2.25 -1.98
C ARG A 88 -3.77 -0.79 -2.23
N ALA A 89 -2.93 0.10 -1.71
CA ALA A 89 -2.98 1.52 -1.99
C ALA A 89 -1.62 2.20 -1.79
N CYS A 90 -1.38 3.32 -2.46
CA CYS A 90 -0.14 4.11 -2.37
C CYS A 90 -0.33 5.45 -1.64
N ALA A 91 -1.48 5.69 -1.05
CA ALA A 91 -1.78 6.95 -0.38
C ALA A 91 -1.02 7.11 0.93
N ALA A 92 -0.63 8.34 1.26
CA ALA A 92 -0.23 8.70 2.61
C ALA A 92 -1.44 8.66 3.56
N PHE A 93 -1.18 8.45 4.84
CA PHE A 93 -2.23 8.56 5.85
C PHE A 93 -2.49 10.04 6.16
N PHE A 94 -3.76 10.41 6.17
CA PHE A 94 -4.20 11.76 6.57
C PHE A 94 -5.26 11.66 7.64
N GLU A 95 -5.05 12.42 8.70
CA GLU A 95 -6.09 12.80 9.61
C GLU A 95 -6.53 14.24 9.25
N PHE A 96 -7.79 14.42 8.88
CA PHE A 96 -8.35 15.75 8.68
C PHE A 96 -8.74 16.31 10.05
N LEU A 97 -7.84 17.10 10.65
CA LEU A 97 -7.86 17.57 12.02
C LEU A 97 -9.18 18.21 12.50
N GLU A 98 -9.94 18.83 11.61
CA GLU A 98 -11.19 19.50 11.99
C GLU A 98 -12.44 18.63 11.98
N LYS A 99 -12.42 17.43 11.38
CA LYS A 99 -13.63 16.62 11.15
C LYS A 99 -13.49 15.13 11.40
N SER A 100 -12.43 14.66 12.05
CA SER A 100 -12.17 13.21 12.31
C SER A 100 -12.34 12.35 11.05
N LYS A 101 -11.84 12.81 9.92
CA LYS A 101 -11.89 12.08 8.65
C LYS A 101 -10.56 11.42 8.37
N TYR A 102 -10.60 10.12 8.18
CA TYR A 102 -9.43 9.28 7.97
C TYR A 102 -9.47 8.66 6.58
N LEU A 103 -8.31 8.38 6.01
CA LEU A 103 -8.22 7.55 4.82
C LEU A 103 -8.76 6.14 5.07
N ILE A 104 -8.47 5.59 6.25
CA ILE A 104 -8.97 4.30 6.72
C ILE A 104 -9.71 4.48 8.06
N TYR A 105 -10.68 3.62 8.34
CA TYR A 105 -11.51 3.72 9.53
C TYR A 105 -11.31 2.53 10.46
N PRO A 106 -11.08 2.74 11.78
CA PRO A 106 -10.85 1.66 12.74
C PRO A 106 -11.98 0.62 12.76
N ASN A 107 -13.22 1.08 12.59
CA ASN A 107 -14.40 0.19 12.63
C ASN A 107 -14.49 -0.76 11.44
N SER A 108 -13.95 -0.41 10.28
CA SER A 108 -13.94 -1.23 9.06
C SER A 108 -12.61 -1.90 8.79
N THR A 109 -11.53 -1.47 9.45
CA THR A 109 -10.18 -1.99 9.27
C THR A 109 -9.86 -3.05 10.31
N LEU A 110 -9.26 -4.17 9.92
CA LEU A 110 -8.69 -5.17 10.81
C LEU A 110 -7.28 -4.77 11.21
N CYS A 111 -6.44 -4.52 10.22
CA CYS A 111 -5.07 -4.04 10.36
C CYS A 111 -4.58 -3.44 9.05
N TYR A 112 -3.36 -2.88 9.07
CA TYR A 112 -2.65 -2.54 7.85
C TYR A 112 -1.19 -3.00 7.92
N PHE A 113 -0.61 -3.20 6.75
CA PHE A 113 0.82 -3.37 6.53
C PHE A 113 1.32 -2.18 5.73
N TYR A 114 2.41 -1.57 6.16
CA TYR A 114 3.10 -0.54 5.39
C TYR A 114 4.48 -1.03 5.00
N ILE A 115 4.72 -1.14 3.70
CA ILE A 115 5.98 -1.60 3.14
C ILE A 115 6.88 -0.38 2.91
N VAL A 116 7.97 -0.33 3.66
CA VAL A 116 9.00 0.72 3.56
C VAL A 116 10.14 0.18 2.72
N ARG A 117 10.50 0.91 1.67
CA ARG A 117 11.62 0.59 0.80
C ARG A 117 12.65 1.72 0.79
N ASN A 118 13.92 1.35 0.65
CA ASN A 118 15.02 2.31 0.53
C ASN A 118 14.74 3.31 -0.60
N PRO A 119 14.72 4.62 -0.30
CA PRO A 119 14.41 5.64 -1.30
C PRO A 119 15.42 5.70 -2.46
N LYS A 120 16.63 5.23 -2.27
CA LYS A 120 17.64 5.04 -3.34
C LYS A 120 17.17 4.01 -4.36
N GLU A 121 16.61 2.90 -3.91
CA GLU A 121 16.08 1.86 -4.79
C GLU A 121 14.86 2.36 -5.56
N ILE A 122 13.96 3.08 -4.88
CA ILE A 122 12.81 3.72 -5.52
C ILE A 122 13.28 4.73 -6.57
N PHE A 123 14.26 5.58 -6.23
CA PHE A 123 14.82 6.54 -7.17
C PHE A 123 15.40 5.87 -8.42
N ASN A 124 16.19 4.80 -8.25
CA ASN A 124 16.77 4.06 -9.37
C ASN A 124 15.66 3.49 -10.28
N ARG A 125 14.62 2.90 -9.69
CA ARG A 125 13.48 2.38 -10.42
C ARG A 125 12.74 3.46 -11.20
N LEU A 126 12.45 4.59 -10.56
CA LEU A 126 11.80 5.74 -11.20
C LEU A 126 12.68 6.34 -12.29
N ARG A 127 14.00 6.45 -12.07
CA ARG A 127 14.97 6.92 -13.08
C ARG A 127 14.94 6.04 -14.33
N ASN A 128 14.90 4.72 -14.14
CA ASN A 128 14.82 3.78 -15.25
C ASN A 128 13.45 3.86 -15.97
N GLN A 129 12.38 4.06 -15.22
CA GLN A 129 11.02 4.19 -15.78
C GLN A 129 10.88 5.50 -16.60
N TYR A 130 11.35 6.62 -16.08
CA TYR A 130 11.22 7.94 -16.73
C TYR A 130 12.38 8.27 -17.67
N GLN A 131 13.44 7.46 -17.66
CA GLN A 131 14.70 7.75 -18.36
C GLN A 131 15.26 9.14 -17.99
N SER A 132 15.00 9.60 -16.77
CA SER A 132 15.34 10.92 -16.27
C SER A 132 15.53 10.92 -14.74
N ALA A 133 16.70 11.36 -14.28
CA ALA A 133 16.98 11.54 -12.86
C ALA A 133 16.15 12.69 -12.26
N GLU A 134 15.89 13.75 -13.06
CA GLU A 134 15.08 14.88 -12.60
C GLU A 134 13.63 14.49 -12.38
N ALA A 135 13.04 13.74 -13.33
CA ALA A 135 11.68 13.23 -13.18
C ALA A 135 11.55 12.27 -11.99
N ALA A 136 12.55 11.42 -11.76
CA ALA A 136 12.59 10.52 -10.60
C ALA A 136 12.66 11.29 -9.27
N MET A 137 13.51 12.33 -9.19
CA MET A 137 13.59 13.21 -8.01
C MET A 137 12.27 13.96 -7.79
N TYR A 138 11.66 14.47 -8.86
CA TYR A 138 10.38 15.14 -8.77
C TYR A 138 9.29 14.22 -8.21
N GLU A 139 9.17 13.00 -8.73
CA GLU A 139 8.21 12.01 -8.25
C GLU A 139 8.44 11.63 -6.78
N LEU A 140 9.71 11.47 -6.37
CA LEU A 140 10.06 11.08 -5.02
C LEU A 140 9.79 12.17 -3.97
N PHE A 141 9.96 13.44 -4.35
CA PHE A 141 9.87 14.58 -3.43
C PHE A 141 8.75 15.57 -3.75
N ASN A 142 7.91 15.28 -4.74
CA ASN A 142 6.79 16.15 -5.08
C ASN A 142 5.78 16.19 -3.92
N TYR A 143 5.39 17.40 -3.53
CA TYR A 143 4.39 17.65 -2.50
C TYR A 143 2.98 17.85 -3.06
N GLY A 144 2.82 17.75 -4.37
CA GLY A 144 1.53 17.92 -5.03
C GLY A 144 0.69 16.64 -5.02
N ASP A 145 -0.57 16.80 -5.39
CA ASP A 145 -1.47 15.67 -5.66
C ASP A 145 -0.92 14.89 -6.84
N SER A 146 -0.20 13.83 -6.57
CA SER A 146 0.21 12.93 -7.63
C SER A 146 -1.04 12.20 -8.12
N LEU A 147 -1.47 12.58 -9.30
CA LEU A 147 -2.51 11.92 -10.06
C LEU A 147 -2.04 10.50 -10.40
N PHE A 148 -2.44 9.53 -9.62
CA PHE A 148 -2.30 8.14 -10.02
C PHE A 148 -3.36 7.85 -11.09
N ILE A 149 -3.02 8.20 -12.33
CA ILE A 149 -3.79 7.74 -13.50
C ILE A 149 -3.32 6.32 -13.74
N ASN A 150 -4.09 5.34 -13.33
CA ASN A 150 -3.88 3.99 -13.80
C ASN A 150 -4.12 3.99 -15.31
N GLU A 151 -3.04 3.89 -16.11
CA GLU A 151 -3.14 3.96 -17.58
C GLU A 151 -4.06 2.88 -18.18
N LYS A 152 -4.24 1.74 -17.47
CA LYS A 152 -5.19 0.70 -17.84
C LYS A 152 -6.64 1.17 -17.78
N ASN A 153 -6.93 2.20 -16.99
CA ASN A 153 -8.28 2.70 -16.75
C ASN A 153 -8.65 3.95 -17.57
N LYS A 154 -7.87 4.34 -18.57
CA LYS A 154 -8.23 5.45 -19.51
C LYS A 154 -9.63 5.29 -20.15
N GLN A 155 -10.19 4.09 -20.12
CA GLN A 155 -11.55 3.80 -20.58
C GLN A 155 -12.61 3.88 -19.48
N ASN A 156 -12.21 3.86 -18.19
CA ASN A 156 -13.13 3.96 -17.06
C ASN A 156 -13.42 5.45 -16.75
N LYS A 157 -14.68 5.77 -16.68
CA LYS A 157 -15.20 7.15 -16.52
C LYS A 157 -14.91 7.80 -15.15
N HIS A 158 -14.30 7.07 -14.21
CA HIS A 158 -14.00 7.52 -12.86
C HIS A 158 -12.52 7.33 -12.56
N GLN A 159 -11.79 8.43 -12.43
CA GLN A 159 -10.39 8.42 -11.98
C GLN A 159 -10.39 8.64 -10.47
N TYR A 160 -9.71 7.75 -9.75
CA TYR A 160 -9.50 7.85 -8.31
C TYR A 160 -8.13 8.46 -8.04
N TYR A 161 -8.12 9.55 -7.29
CA TYR A 161 -6.90 10.19 -6.83
C TYR A 161 -6.42 9.54 -5.53
N GLN A 162 -5.21 8.98 -5.54
CA GLN A 162 -4.50 8.60 -4.32
C GLN A 162 -3.50 9.70 -4.01
N ASN A 163 -3.63 10.36 -2.88
CA ASN A 163 -2.66 11.34 -2.45
C ASN A 163 -1.41 10.64 -1.92
N LYS A 164 -0.46 10.39 -2.81
CA LYS A 164 0.78 9.70 -2.53
C LYS A 164 1.73 10.56 -1.68
N GLN A 165 1.73 11.86 -1.87
CA GLN A 165 2.67 12.82 -1.26
C GLN A 165 4.14 12.50 -1.56
N SER A 166 5.07 13.27 -1.00
CA SER A 166 6.50 12.94 -1.06
C SER A 166 6.80 11.67 -0.25
N TRP A 167 7.89 10.99 -0.57
CA TRP A 167 8.32 9.80 0.15
C TRP A 167 8.42 10.03 1.67
N ASN A 168 9.02 11.15 2.08
CA ASN A 168 9.14 11.49 3.51
C ASN A 168 7.78 11.61 4.19
N ILE A 169 6.84 12.34 3.59
CA ILE A 169 5.50 12.54 4.16
C ILE A 169 4.73 11.23 4.15
N ASN A 170 4.79 10.47 3.06
CA ASN A 170 4.11 9.19 2.95
C ASN A 170 4.60 8.22 4.04
N VAL A 171 5.91 8.01 4.14
CA VAL A 171 6.48 7.11 5.15
C VAL A 171 6.16 7.59 6.56
N ASN A 172 6.42 8.87 6.88
CA ASN A 172 6.17 9.41 8.22
C ASN A 172 4.71 9.25 8.65
N SER A 173 3.78 9.41 7.72
CA SER A 173 2.35 9.30 8.01
C SER A 173 1.92 7.91 8.49
N TRP A 174 2.58 6.86 8.02
CA TRP A 174 2.25 5.47 8.36
C TRP A 174 3.06 4.89 9.51
N ILE A 175 4.27 5.45 9.77
CA ILE A 175 5.14 4.97 10.87
C ILE A 175 4.90 5.70 12.19
N ASP A 176 3.93 6.61 12.25
CA ASP A 176 3.50 7.30 13.47
C ASP A 176 2.93 6.30 14.47
N ASP A 177 3.38 6.37 15.72
CA ASP A 177 3.03 5.38 16.76
C ASP A 177 1.53 5.39 17.09
N ASN A 178 0.84 6.54 16.96
CA ASN A 178 -0.59 6.63 17.17
C ASN A 178 -1.35 5.94 16.03
N VAL A 179 -0.88 6.08 14.80
CA VAL A 179 -1.46 5.40 13.63
C VAL A 179 -1.23 3.91 13.73
N LEU A 180 0.01 3.49 14.04
CA LEU A 180 0.36 2.08 14.23
C LEU A 180 -0.52 1.42 15.29
N SER A 181 -0.69 2.06 16.45
CA SER A 181 -1.50 1.50 17.54
C SER A 181 -2.99 1.51 17.23
N SER A 182 -3.52 2.60 16.69
CA SER A 182 -4.96 2.76 16.42
C SER A 182 -5.48 1.82 15.37
N PHE A 183 -4.68 1.49 14.37
CA PHE A 183 -5.07 0.64 13.24
C PHE A 183 -4.38 -0.71 13.22
N LYS A 184 -3.70 -1.09 14.30
CA LYS A 184 -2.94 -2.34 14.40
C LYS A 184 -1.99 -2.49 13.21
N GLY A 185 -1.18 -1.46 12.97
CA GLY A 185 -0.22 -1.40 11.87
C GLY A 185 0.96 -2.34 12.08
N ASN A 186 1.52 -2.82 10.97
CA ASN A 186 2.77 -3.54 10.94
C ASN A 186 3.66 -2.97 9.82
N LEU A 187 4.91 -2.70 10.14
CA LEU A 187 5.89 -2.17 9.20
C LEU A 187 6.70 -3.32 8.62
N ILE A 188 6.81 -3.36 7.31
CA ILE A 188 7.61 -4.34 6.59
C ILE A 188 8.75 -3.60 5.90
N ASN A 189 9.98 -3.90 6.27
CA ASN A 189 11.15 -3.44 5.54
C ASN A 189 11.30 -4.29 4.27
N PHE A 190 11.32 -3.64 3.10
CA PHE A 190 11.39 -4.32 1.81
C PHE A 190 12.69 -5.10 1.63
N GLU A 191 13.80 -4.56 2.12
CA GLU A 191 15.11 -5.22 2.07
C GLU A 191 15.16 -6.46 2.99
N GLU A 192 14.43 -6.44 4.12
CA GLU A 192 14.26 -7.62 4.96
C GLU A 192 13.39 -8.67 4.27
N LEU A 193 12.31 -8.23 3.60
CA LEU A 193 11.47 -9.13 2.81
C LEU A 193 12.28 -9.79 1.68
N GLU A 194 13.18 -9.06 1.02
CA GLU A 194 14.05 -9.62 -0.02
C GLU A 194 15.08 -10.62 0.52
N ASN A 195 15.68 -10.33 1.66
CA ASN A 195 16.77 -11.13 2.23
C ASN A 195 16.28 -12.31 3.10
N ASN A 196 15.14 -12.16 3.75
CA ASN A 196 14.54 -13.09 4.70
C ASN A 196 13.06 -13.32 4.36
N THR A 197 12.77 -13.66 3.11
CA THR A 197 11.40 -13.73 2.56
C THR A 197 10.50 -14.62 3.40
N GLU A 198 10.91 -15.85 3.68
CA GLU A 198 10.09 -16.83 4.40
C GLU A 198 9.74 -16.34 5.81
N GLU A 199 10.73 -15.87 6.58
CA GLU A 199 10.52 -15.34 7.93
C GLU A 199 9.58 -14.12 7.92
N THR A 200 9.74 -13.21 6.96
CA THR A 200 8.88 -12.05 6.82
C THR A 200 7.43 -12.45 6.52
N LEU A 201 7.23 -13.43 5.65
CA LEU A 201 5.89 -13.95 5.34
C LEU A 201 5.25 -14.66 6.54
N VAL A 202 6.03 -15.41 7.34
CA VAL A 202 5.56 -15.98 8.62
C VAL A 202 5.09 -14.88 9.56
N ASN A 203 5.87 -13.80 9.69
CA ASN A 203 5.54 -12.66 10.56
C ASN A 203 4.25 -11.94 10.11
N ILE A 204 4.02 -11.84 8.80
CA ILE A 204 2.76 -11.30 8.25
C ILE A 204 1.56 -12.16 8.69
N ILE A 205 1.63 -13.47 8.52
CA ILE A 205 0.55 -14.40 8.93
C ILE A 205 0.34 -14.34 10.44
N PHE A 206 1.43 -14.31 11.22
CA PHE A 206 1.35 -14.18 12.67
C PHE A 206 0.65 -12.88 13.09
N HIS A 207 0.98 -11.75 12.46
CA HIS A 207 0.30 -10.48 12.73
C HIS A 207 -1.20 -10.53 12.39
N LEU A 208 -1.59 -11.10 11.25
CA LEU A 208 -2.99 -11.29 10.89
C LEU A 208 -3.74 -12.11 11.94
N LYS A 209 -3.12 -13.18 12.43
CA LYS A 209 -3.69 -14.01 13.50
C LYS A 209 -3.85 -13.23 14.80
N GLN A 210 -2.85 -12.47 15.22
CA GLN A 210 -2.90 -11.62 16.42
C GLN A 210 -3.98 -10.54 16.34
N THR A 211 -4.25 -10.02 15.14
CA THR A 211 -5.28 -8.98 14.95
C THR A 211 -6.71 -9.55 14.92
N GLY A 212 -6.86 -10.85 14.89
CA GLY A 212 -8.15 -11.55 15.03
C GLY A 212 -8.64 -12.20 13.73
N LEU A 213 -7.80 -12.38 12.72
CA LEU A 213 -8.08 -13.25 11.59
C LEU A 213 -7.82 -14.70 12.04
N ASP A 214 -8.84 -15.54 11.96
CA ASP A 214 -8.69 -16.97 12.27
C ASP A 214 -7.98 -17.68 11.11
N ILE A 215 -6.66 -17.61 11.14
CA ILE A 215 -5.77 -18.17 10.12
C ILE A 215 -4.70 -19.06 10.78
N PRO A 216 -4.52 -20.31 10.34
CA PRO A 216 -3.44 -21.15 10.86
C PRO A 216 -2.08 -20.63 10.38
N ILE A 217 -1.01 -20.91 11.11
CA ILE A 217 0.34 -20.73 10.58
C ILE A 217 0.76 -22.07 9.99
N ASN A 218 0.94 -22.10 8.68
CA ASN A 218 1.32 -23.29 7.91
C ASN A 218 2.65 -23.03 7.21
N TYR A 219 3.73 -23.49 7.80
CA TYR A 219 5.08 -23.30 7.30
C TYR A 219 5.29 -23.97 5.94
N ASP A 220 4.72 -25.15 5.72
CA ASP A 220 4.89 -25.89 4.45
C ASP A 220 4.30 -25.10 3.27
N VAL A 221 3.16 -24.44 3.47
CA VAL A 221 2.55 -23.58 2.44
C VAL A 221 3.37 -22.33 2.18
N ILE A 222 3.99 -21.75 3.22
CA ILE A 222 4.85 -20.58 3.08
C ILE A 222 6.12 -20.95 2.33
N SER A 223 6.80 -22.02 2.74
CA SER A 223 8.03 -22.51 2.06
C SER A 223 7.74 -22.86 0.60
N SER A 224 6.64 -23.58 0.33
CA SER A 224 6.23 -23.89 -1.05
C SER A 224 6.01 -22.65 -1.90
N TYR A 225 5.38 -21.60 -1.34
CA TYR A 225 5.21 -20.36 -2.06
C TYR A 225 6.53 -19.70 -2.42
N VAL A 226 7.48 -19.63 -1.48
CA VAL A 226 8.79 -19.01 -1.69
C VAL A 226 9.61 -19.77 -2.73
N GLU A 227 9.54 -21.11 -2.72
CA GLU A 227 10.20 -21.95 -3.71
C GLU A 227 9.61 -21.78 -5.12
N GLU A 228 8.27 -21.74 -5.24
CA GLU A 228 7.55 -21.59 -6.51
C GLU A 228 7.64 -20.15 -7.05
N ASN A 229 7.75 -19.17 -6.16
CA ASN A 229 7.72 -17.73 -6.48
C ASN A 229 8.90 -17.02 -5.79
N PRO A 230 10.14 -17.21 -6.24
CA PRO A 230 11.29 -16.54 -5.64
C PRO A 230 11.13 -15.03 -5.73
N PHE A 231 11.54 -14.33 -4.67
CA PHE A 231 11.43 -12.87 -4.61
C PHE A 231 12.22 -12.24 -5.76
N PRO A 232 11.61 -11.35 -6.56
CA PRO A 232 12.28 -10.76 -7.71
C PRO A 232 13.41 -9.83 -7.26
N LYS A 233 14.64 -10.14 -7.66
CA LYS A 233 15.79 -9.28 -7.39
C LYS A 233 15.88 -8.19 -8.46
N GLU A 234 15.86 -6.96 -8.03
CA GLU A 234 16.06 -5.82 -8.92
C GLU A 234 17.54 -5.39 -8.87
N ASN A 235 18.18 -5.36 -10.01
CA ASN A 235 19.55 -4.85 -10.13
C ASN A 235 19.52 -3.45 -10.73
N TYR A 236 20.11 -2.50 -10.02
CA TYR A 236 20.18 -1.13 -10.45
C TYR A 236 21.62 -0.66 -10.63
N ASP A 237 21.82 0.21 -11.61
CA ASP A 237 23.08 0.90 -11.78
C ASP A 237 23.38 1.80 -10.57
N GLN A 238 24.66 1.99 -10.30
CA GLN A 238 25.08 2.93 -9.26
C GLN A 238 24.55 4.34 -9.59
N ILE A 239 24.08 5.02 -8.56
CA ILE A 239 23.66 6.42 -8.69
C ILE A 239 24.89 7.33 -8.74
N SER A 240 24.77 8.43 -9.47
CA SER A 240 25.84 9.42 -9.52
C SER A 240 26.06 10.09 -8.16
N ASN A 241 27.28 10.54 -7.87
CA ASN A 241 27.55 11.28 -6.62
C ASN A 241 26.68 12.54 -6.47
N ASN A 242 26.33 13.18 -7.59
CA ASN A 242 25.45 14.34 -7.57
C ASN A 242 24.01 13.96 -7.17
N ASP A 243 23.48 12.87 -7.71
CA ASP A 243 22.14 12.39 -7.36
C ASP A 243 22.09 11.87 -5.92
N LYS A 244 23.14 11.17 -5.48
CA LYS A 244 23.29 10.77 -4.08
C LYS A 244 23.24 11.98 -3.14
N LYS A 245 23.96 13.05 -3.46
CA LYS A 245 23.95 14.29 -2.67
C LYS A 245 22.56 14.93 -2.65
N LYS A 246 21.85 14.96 -3.79
CA LYS A 246 20.49 15.50 -3.87
C LYS A 246 19.50 14.66 -3.02
N LEU A 247 19.61 13.34 -3.09
CA LEU A 247 18.80 12.44 -2.24
C LEU A 247 19.02 12.74 -0.76
N LEU A 248 20.27 12.71 -0.30
CA LEU A 248 20.61 12.95 1.11
C LEU A 248 20.20 14.34 1.62
N THR A 249 20.13 15.33 0.74
CA THR A 249 19.68 16.68 1.11
C THR A 249 18.17 16.75 1.34
N ASN A 250 17.40 15.94 0.65
CA ASN A 250 15.94 16.00 0.66
C ASN A 250 15.29 14.90 1.52
N LEU A 251 16.03 13.86 1.90
CA LEU A 251 15.51 12.75 2.71
C LEU A 251 15.50 13.09 4.21
N ASP A 252 14.46 12.60 4.88
CA ASP A 252 14.37 12.68 6.33
C ASP A 252 15.36 11.68 6.98
N LYS A 253 16.33 12.22 7.71
CA LYS A 253 17.38 11.44 8.36
C LYS A 253 16.82 10.49 9.42
N THR A 254 15.77 10.88 10.11
CA THR A 254 15.14 10.07 11.16
C THR A 254 14.59 8.76 10.56
N ILE A 255 13.99 8.84 9.38
CA ILE A 255 13.51 7.65 8.66
C ILE A 255 14.68 6.78 8.23
N LEU A 256 15.75 7.39 7.65
CA LEU A 256 16.91 6.64 7.20
C LEU A 256 17.57 5.87 8.37
N GLU A 257 17.70 6.50 9.51
CA GLU A 257 18.26 5.90 10.73
C GLU A 257 17.35 4.79 11.28
N LYS A 258 16.03 5.03 11.35
CA LYS A 258 15.03 4.06 11.82
C LYS A 258 15.08 2.75 11.04
N PHE A 259 15.21 2.82 9.72
CA PHE A 259 15.25 1.66 8.82
C PHE A 259 16.67 1.23 8.41
N LYS A 260 17.70 1.93 8.89
CA LYS A 260 19.12 1.67 8.55
C LYS A 260 19.40 1.71 7.05
N PHE A 261 18.76 2.61 6.34
CA PHE A 261 18.96 2.75 4.90
C PHE A 261 20.30 3.42 4.56
N ASP A 262 21.06 2.78 3.67
CA ASP A 262 22.26 3.36 3.06
C ASP A 262 21.91 3.96 1.69
N ILE A 263 22.27 5.23 1.49
CA ILE A 263 21.97 5.98 0.26
C ILE A 263 23.23 6.10 -0.63
#